data_70094a6b459e8ad4e32efe56c9c10acd
#
_entry.id   70094a6b459e8ad4e32efe56c9c10acd
#
_cell.length_a   1.000
_cell.length_b   1.000
_cell.length_c   1.000
_cell.angle_alpha   90.00
_cell.angle_beta   90.00
_cell.angle_gamma   90.00
#
_symmetry.space_group_name_H-M   'P 1'
#
loop_
_entity.id
_entity.type
_entity.pdbx_description
1 polymer ?
#
loop_
_entity_poly.entity_id
_entity_poly.type
_entity_poly.pdbx_seq_one_letter_code
_entity_poly.pdbx_strand_id
1 'polypeptide(L)'
;MRKDKGFAMSEIMNSYEEEREKMASVAMQIVIHAGDGRNLIMEALDCTAEGKYDQAEDKLKDAKEELRQAHIFQTEIVQSEAAGKKYE
;
A
#
# COMPACT_ATOMS: atom_id res chain seq x y z
N MET A 1 -8.57 -24.31 -33.19
CA MET A 1 -7.40 -24.46 -32.30
C MET A 1 -6.52 -23.25 -32.25
N ARG A 2 -6.12 -22.70 -33.38
CA ARG A 2 -5.30 -21.50 -33.41
C ARG A 2 -5.98 -20.28 -32.79
N LYS A 3 -7.28 -20.14 -32.99
CA LYS A 3 -8.06 -19.07 -32.39
C LYS A 3 -8.08 -19.18 -30.88
N ASP A 4 -8.17 -20.42 -30.39
CA ASP A 4 -8.20 -20.67 -28.95
C ASP A 4 -6.89 -20.29 -28.28
N LYS A 5 -5.77 -20.59 -28.93
CA LYS A 5 -4.44 -20.20 -28.41
C LYS A 5 -4.25 -18.70 -28.39
N GLY A 6 -4.65 -18.01 -29.45
CA GLY A 6 -4.57 -16.56 -29.52
C GLY A 6 -5.46 -15.89 -28.48
N PHE A 7 -6.66 -16.42 -28.31
CA PHE A 7 -7.60 -15.94 -27.32
C PHE A 7 -7.06 -16.12 -25.91
N ALA A 8 -6.50 -17.28 -25.63
CA ALA A 8 -5.91 -17.57 -24.32
C ALA A 8 -4.74 -16.65 -23.98
N MET A 9 -3.89 -16.35 -24.95
CA MET A 9 -2.79 -15.41 -24.75
C MET A 9 -3.30 -14.00 -24.46
N SER A 10 -4.34 -13.57 -25.15
CA SER A 10 -4.97 -12.27 -24.90
C SER A 10 -5.50 -12.17 -23.48
N GLU A 11 -6.15 -13.22 -23.01
CA GLU A 11 -6.68 -13.28 -21.65
C GLU A 11 -5.56 -13.26 -20.62
N ILE A 12 -4.47 -13.97 -20.87
CA ILE A 12 -3.31 -13.99 -19.98
C ILE A 12 -2.69 -12.60 -19.90
N MET A 13 -2.52 -11.93 -21.02
CA MET A 13 -1.96 -10.57 -21.04
C MET A 13 -2.84 -9.58 -20.29
N ASN A 14 -4.15 -9.66 -20.48
CA ASN A 14 -5.10 -8.81 -19.76
C ASN A 14 -5.04 -9.07 -18.26
N SER A 15 -4.89 -10.34 -17.88
CA SER A 15 -4.78 -10.74 -16.49
C SER A 15 -3.52 -10.15 -15.84
N TYR A 16 -2.39 -10.19 -16.55
CA TYR A 16 -1.15 -9.58 -16.07
C TYR A 16 -1.26 -8.07 -15.93
N GLU A 17 -1.90 -7.41 -16.87
CA GLU A 17 -2.10 -5.97 -16.83
C GLU A 17 -2.97 -5.57 -15.65
N GLU A 18 -4.04 -6.32 -15.40
CA GLU A 18 -4.92 -6.07 -14.26
C GLU A 18 -4.18 -6.24 -12.94
N GLU A 19 -3.36 -7.27 -12.81
CA GLU A 19 -2.56 -7.50 -11.62
C GLU A 19 -1.52 -6.40 -11.41
N ARG A 20 -0.87 -5.96 -12.48
CA ARG A 20 0.10 -4.87 -12.40
C ARG A 20 -0.57 -3.58 -11.97
N GLU A 21 -1.74 -3.27 -12.49
CA GLU A 21 -2.50 -2.10 -12.09
C GLU A 21 -2.91 -2.19 -10.61
N LYS A 22 -3.35 -3.35 -10.17
CA LYS A 22 -3.68 -3.60 -8.77
C LYS A 22 -2.46 -3.37 -7.87
N MET A 23 -1.33 -3.95 -8.24
CA MET A 23 -0.09 -3.81 -7.45
C MET A 23 0.37 -2.36 -7.41
N ALA A 24 0.29 -1.65 -8.54
CA ALA A 24 0.64 -0.24 -8.60
C ALA A 24 -0.28 0.60 -7.71
N SER A 25 -1.57 0.29 -7.72
CA SER A 25 -2.54 0.99 -6.88
C SER A 25 -2.26 0.76 -5.39
N VAL A 26 -2.00 -0.49 -5.00
CA VAL A 26 -1.67 -0.83 -3.61
C VAL A 26 -0.36 -0.18 -3.18
N ALA A 27 0.66 -0.22 -4.04
CA ALA A 27 1.94 0.44 -3.77
C ALA A 27 1.78 1.94 -3.57
N MET A 28 0.93 2.57 -4.37
CA MET A 28 0.63 3.99 -4.23
C MET A 28 -0.06 4.29 -2.90
N GLN A 29 -0.99 3.44 -2.47
CA GLN A 29 -1.65 3.58 -1.17
C GLN A 29 -0.64 3.48 -0.02
N ILE A 30 0.32 2.57 -0.11
CA ILE A 30 1.39 2.45 0.89
C ILE A 30 2.18 3.75 0.96
N VAL A 31 2.57 4.31 -0.17
CA VAL A 31 3.33 5.57 -0.22
C VAL A 31 2.54 6.72 0.38
N ILE A 32 1.25 6.82 0.05
CA ILE A 32 0.37 7.87 0.56
C ILE A 32 0.25 7.77 2.09
N HIS A 33 -0.07 6.59 2.61
CA HIS A 33 -0.25 6.41 4.05
C HIS A 33 1.06 6.57 4.81
N ALA A 34 2.16 6.08 4.27
CA ALA A 34 3.47 6.25 4.88
C ALA A 34 3.89 7.72 4.90
N GLY A 35 3.61 8.46 3.81
CA GLY A 35 3.87 9.89 3.73
C GLY A 35 3.03 10.68 4.73
N ASP A 36 1.74 10.36 4.82
CA ASP A 36 0.84 11.01 5.78
C ASP A 36 1.27 10.72 7.22
N GLY A 37 1.67 9.48 7.51
CA GLY A 37 2.19 9.10 8.82
C GLY A 37 3.43 9.88 9.17
N ARG A 38 4.35 10.03 8.23
CA ARG A 38 5.58 10.81 8.43
C ARG A 38 5.27 12.27 8.72
N ASN A 39 4.36 12.87 7.95
CA ASN A 39 3.96 14.26 8.15
C ASN A 39 3.35 14.48 9.54
N LEU A 40 2.51 13.54 9.96
CA LEU A 40 1.90 13.60 11.30
C LEU A 40 2.93 13.49 12.40
N ILE A 41 3.96 12.67 12.23
CA ILE A 41 5.06 12.56 13.18
C ILE A 41 5.81 13.89 13.27
N MET A 42 6.08 14.52 12.14
CA MET A 42 6.75 15.82 12.11
C MET A 42 5.91 16.90 12.80
N GLU A 43 4.60 16.91 12.56
CA GLU A 43 3.68 17.80 13.25
C GLU A 43 3.66 17.54 14.77
N ALA A 44 3.72 16.27 15.17
CA ALA A 44 3.81 15.92 16.58
C ALA A 44 5.08 16.44 17.23
N LEU A 45 6.20 16.37 16.52
CA LEU A 45 7.48 16.92 17.00
C LEU A 45 7.39 18.43 17.17
N ASP A 46 6.78 19.12 16.22
CA ASP A 46 6.58 20.56 16.31
C ASP A 46 5.69 20.92 17.50
N CYS A 47 4.60 20.18 17.71
CA CYS A 47 3.71 20.38 18.86
C CYS A 47 4.46 20.15 20.17
N THR A 48 5.31 19.14 20.23
CA THR A 48 6.12 18.86 21.42
C THR A 48 7.08 20.01 21.71
N ALA A 49 7.73 20.54 20.68
CA ALA A 49 8.64 21.67 20.81
C ALA A 49 7.93 22.92 21.34
N GLU A 50 6.65 23.08 21.00
CA GLU A 50 5.83 24.21 21.47
C GLU A 50 5.16 23.96 22.83
N GLY A 51 5.36 22.78 23.41
CA GLY A 51 4.74 22.41 24.68
C GLY A 51 3.29 21.96 24.58
N LYS A 52 2.81 21.70 23.37
CA LYS A 52 1.43 21.26 23.11
C LYS A 52 1.38 19.73 23.12
N TYR A 53 1.55 19.13 24.29
CA TYR A 53 1.73 17.68 24.42
C TYR A 53 0.45 16.88 24.07
N ASP A 54 -0.72 17.39 24.40
CA ASP A 54 -1.98 16.72 24.07
C ASP A 54 -2.18 16.65 22.56
N GLN A 55 -1.88 17.74 21.85
CA GLN A 55 -1.95 17.76 20.39
C GLN A 55 -0.92 16.85 19.76
N ALA A 56 0.29 16.81 20.34
CA ALA A 56 1.34 15.90 19.87
C ALA A 56 0.90 14.44 20.01
N GLU A 57 0.26 14.08 21.10
CA GLU A 57 -0.25 12.74 21.32
C GLU A 57 -1.31 12.35 20.31
N ASP A 58 -2.25 13.27 20.00
CA ASP A 58 -3.26 13.05 18.99
C ASP A 58 -2.64 12.83 17.62
N LYS A 59 -1.64 13.62 17.26
CA LYS A 59 -0.93 13.46 16.00
C LYS A 59 -0.22 12.11 15.90
N LEU A 60 0.37 11.64 17.01
CA LEU A 60 1.03 10.35 17.06
C LEU A 60 0.01 9.19 16.91
N LYS A 61 -1.17 9.32 17.48
CA LYS A 61 -2.23 8.34 17.29
C LYS A 61 -2.66 8.24 15.83
N ASP A 62 -2.83 9.40 15.19
CA ASP A 62 -3.19 9.46 13.77
C ASP A 62 -2.08 8.88 12.90
N ALA A 63 -0.81 9.18 13.21
CA ALA A 63 0.34 8.62 12.52
C ALA A 63 0.37 7.10 12.63
N LYS A 64 0.08 6.57 13.80
CA LYS A 64 0.03 5.14 14.06
C LYS A 64 -1.02 4.46 13.19
N GLU A 65 -2.19 5.08 13.04
CA GLU A 65 -3.25 4.56 12.19
C GLU A 65 -2.84 4.58 10.72
N GLU A 66 -2.20 5.65 10.25
CA GLU A 66 -1.72 5.72 8.87
C GLU A 66 -0.67 4.64 8.58
N LEU A 67 0.25 4.41 9.50
CA LEU A 67 1.25 3.35 9.36
C LEU A 67 0.61 1.96 9.39
N ARG A 68 -0.44 1.78 10.18
CA ARG A 68 -1.19 0.53 10.21
C ARG A 68 -1.85 0.25 8.85
N GLN A 69 -2.43 1.27 8.22
CA GLN A 69 -3.00 1.14 6.87
C GLN A 69 -1.94 0.76 5.85
N ALA A 70 -0.76 1.39 5.92
CA ALA A 70 0.35 1.04 5.03
C ALA A 70 0.77 -0.42 5.21
N HIS A 71 0.78 -0.91 6.44
CA HIS A 71 1.09 -2.31 6.75
C HIS A 71 0.08 -3.28 6.17
N ILE A 72 -1.19 -2.94 6.21
CA ILE A 72 -2.26 -3.77 5.63
C ILE A 72 -2.04 -3.93 4.13
N PHE A 73 -1.79 -2.82 3.43
CA PHE A 73 -1.54 -2.86 1.98
C PHE A 73 -0.26 -3.62 1.65
N GLN A 74 0.78 -3.45 2.46
CA GLN A 74 2.03 -4.18 2.27
C GLN A 74 1.83 -5.69 2.43
N THR A 75 1.02 -6.10 3.39
CA THR A 75 0.68 -7.50 3.61
C THR A 75 -0.06 -8.07 2.40
N GLU A 76 -0.95 -7.32 1.79
CA GLU A 76 -1.65 -7.74 0.58
C GLU A 76 -0.68 -8.02 -0.56
N ILE A 77 0.31 -7.17 -0.76
CA ILE A 77 1.33 -7.38 -1.79
C ILE A 77 2.13 -8.66 -1.52
N VAL A 78 2.57 -8.84 -0.28
CA VAL A 78 3.35 -10.03 0.11
C VAL A 78 2.53 -11.30 -0.12
N GLN A 79 1.26 -11.29 0.26
CA GLN A 79 0.39 -12.43 0.04
C GLN A 79 0.16 -12.72 -1.44
N SER A 80 0.01 -11.69 -2.26
CA SER A 80 -0.12 -11.85 -3.71
C SER A 80 1.13 -12.47 -4.33
N GLU A 81 2.30 -12.04 -3.91
CA GLU A 81 3.56 -12.61 -4.38
C GLU A 81 3.70 -14.07 -3.96
N ALA A 82 3.36 -14.39 -2.72
CA ALA A 82 3.41 -15.75 -2.22
C ALA A 82 2.44 -16.66 -2.99
N ALA A 83 1.25 -16.17 -3.29
CA ALA A 83 0.26 -16.91 -4.08
C ALA A 83 0.75 -17.13 -5.51
N GLY A 84 1.38 -16.12 -6.12
CA GLY A 84 1.97 -16.24 -7.44
C GLY A 84 3.05 -17.30 -7.50
N LYS A 85 3.89 -17.37 -6.48
CA LYS A 85 4.96 -18.37 -6.39
C LYS A 85 4.44 -19.81 -6.30
N LYS A 86 3.27 -19.99 -5.72
CA LYS A 86 2.67 -21.32 -5.60
C LYS A 86 2.33 -21.94 -6.94
N TYR A 87 2.10 -21.14 -7.95
CA TYR A 87 1.69 -21.59 -9.27
C TYR A 87 2.86 -21.78 -10.23
N GLU A 88 4.04 -21.48 -9.81
CA GLU A 88 5.24 -21.72 -10.58
C GLU A 88 5.80 -23.11 -10.27
#